data_25646b62549529d8c1d0d8140b49c93f
#
_entry.id   25646b62549529d8c1d0d8140b49c93f
#
_cell.length_a   1.000
_cell.length_b   1.000
_cell.length_c   1.000
_cell.angle_alpha   90.00
_cell.angle_beta   90.00
_cell.angle_gamma   90.00
#
_symmetry.space_group_name_H-M   'P 1'
#
loop_
_entity.id
_entity.type
_entity.pdbx_description
1 polymer ?
#
loop_
_entity_poly.entity_id
_entity_poly.type
_entity_poly.pdbx_seq_one_letter_code
_entity_poly.pdbx_strand_id
1 'polypeptide(L)'
;MPPVNILIVDDIVHNITALQALLARQDVELLVANSGTAALDLLLKHEVALAILDVNMPVMNGFELASLMRGSPRTSHVPIIFLTASAEDASRTFRGYEAGAVDFLYKPVDPLILRSKVDVFVQLEQHKRLVAEQLQTTRQLLEANEMLMAVLGHDLRTPLGAVLASAEYLMRDPSGTQTAAVAARIKSSSLRMARMVHQLLNLARLQGGRLRLQTRQLELATLCRAVVDEFSGTAGSERIAVAARGDTHGEWDADLLWQAVSNLVSNALHHGEPNGTIVVEIDGEAAHRVCLKVSNHGAIPPAVLPHLFEAFVPDAATTRPRGGLGLGLHIVQKVVQMHRGSVRALPDNAEQTVFAVELPRVVKNAA
;
A
#
# COMPACT_ATOMS: atom_id res chain seq x y z
N MET A 1 16.75 -4.15 3.97
CA MET A 1 17.05 -3.35 2.75
C MET A 1 17.92 -4.19 1.83
N PRO A 2 17.82 -4.06 0.49
CA PRO A 2 18.73 -4.72 -0.42
C PRO A 2 20.16 -4.18 -0.23
N PRO A 3 21.20 -5.00 -0.48
CA PRO A 3 22.58 -4.59 -0.31
C PRO A 3 22.92 -3.38 -1.19
N VAL A 4 23.93 -2.63 -0.79
CA VAL A 4 24.44 -1.47 -1.52
C VAL A 4 25.51 -1.93 -2.47
N ASN A 5 25.36 -1.62 -3.78
CA ASN A 5 26.34 -2.02 -4.80
C ASN A 5 27.54 -1.08 -4.79
N ILE A 6 28.73 -1.65 -4.70
CA ILE A 6 30.01 -0.95 -4.84
C ILE A 6 30.75 -1.57 -6.01
N LEU A 7 31.17 -0.74 -6.97
CA LEU A 7 31.96 -1.16 -8.11
C LEU A 7 33.46 -1.08 -7.77
N ILE A 8 34.18 -2.17 -8.01
CA ILE A 8 35.65 -2.24 -7.92
C ILE A 8 36.22 -2.52 -9.30
N VAL A 9 37.14 -1.69 -9.74
CA VAL A 9 37.80 -1.82 -11.05
C VAL A 9 39.30 -1.78 -10.88
N ASP A 10 39.97 -2.88 -11.19
CA ASP A 10 41.44 -3.02 -11.18
C ASP A 10 41.80 -4.13 -12.19
N ASP A 11 42.82 -3.97 -13.00
CA ASP A 11 43.24 -4.99 -13.99
C ASP A 11 43.98 -6.17 -13.36
N ILE A 12 44.44 -5.99 -12.11
CA ILE A 12 45.19 -7.01 -11.37
C ILE A 12 44.24 -7.78 -10.45
N VAL A 13 43.96 -9.04 -10.78
CA VAL A 13 43.04 -9.92 -10.04
C VAL A 13 43.38 -10.03 -8.53
N HIS A 14 44.68 -9.99 -8.19
CA HIS A 14 45.10 -10.05 -6.77
C HIS A 14 44.66 -8.82 -6.00
N ASN A 15 44.69 -7.62 -6.60
CA ASN A 15 44.20 -6.39 -5.97
C ASN A 15 42.68 -6.48 -5.74
N ILE A 16 41.94 -6.94 -6.73
CA ILE A 16 40.49 -7.18 -6.61
C ILE A 16 40.17 -8.11 -5.44
N THR A 17 40.87 -9.25 -5.38
CA THR A 17 40.64 -10.23 -4.29
C THR A 17 40.94 -9.62 -2.93
N ALA A 18 41.97 -8.83 -2.79
CA ALA A 18 42.31 -8.14 -1.55
C ALA A 18 41.23 -7.12 -1.15
N LEU A 19 40.74 -6.32 -2.11
CA LEU A 19 39.65 -5.36 -1.87
C LEU A 19 38.33 -6.05 -1.55
N GLN A 20 38.02 -7.16 -2.22
CA GLN A 20 36.82 -7.96 -1.89
C GLN A 20 36.90 -8.51 -0.47
N ALA A 21 38.03 -9.10 -0.06
CA ALA A 21 38.20 -9.61 1.31
C ALA A 21 38.09 -8.50 2.36
N LEU A 22 38.55 -7.30 2.03
CA LEU A 22 38.51 -6.14 2.91
C LEU A 22 37.11 -5.57 3.10
N LEU A 23 36.31 -5.52 2.02
CA LEU A 23 35.01 -4.85 1.95
C LEU A 23 33.81 -5.81 2.05
N ALA A 24 34.04 -7.14 2.08
CA ALA A 24 32.99 -8.13 2.18
C ALA A 24 32.18 -7.97 3.47
N ARG A 25 30.87 -7.73 3.33
CA ARG A 25 29.91 -7.62 4.43
C ARG A 25 28.47 -7.83 3.93
N GLN A 26 27.52 -8.09 4.85
CA GLN A 26 26.15 -8.48 4.48
C GLN A 26 25.33 -7.38 3.81
N ASP A 27 25.64 -6.12 4.09
CA ASP A 27 24.89 -4.96 3.57
C ASP A 27 25.51 -4.35 2.28
N VAL A 28 26.58 -4.97 1.74
CA VAL A 28 27.27 -4.53 0.52
C VAL A 28 27.36 -5.67 -0.48
N GLU A 29 27.06 -5.37 -1.74
CA GLU A 29 27.32 -6.22 -2.90
C GLU A 29 28.47 -5.64 -3.71
N LEU A 30 29.54 -6.42 -3.91
CA LEU A 30 30.74 -5.99 -4.62
C LEU A 30 30.63 -6.41 -6.09
N LEU A 31 30.45 -5.44 -6.97
CA LEU A 31 30.53 -5.60 -8.42
C LEU A 31 31.97 -5.43 -8.86
N VAL A 32 32.50 -6.40 -9.58
CA VAL A 32 33.92 -6.44 -9.92
C VAL A 32 34.11 -6.40 -11.43
N ALA A 33 35.03 -5.53 -11.88
CA ALA A 33 35.45 -5.43 -13.25
C ALA A 33 36.98 -5.45 -13.34
N ASN A 34 37.52 -6.16 -14.31
CA ASN A 34 38.97 -6.22 -14.58
C ASN A 34 39.40 -5.29 -15.71
N SER A 35 38.52 -4.43 -16.20
CA SER A 35 38.78 -3.43 -17.24
C SER A 35 37.73 -2.33 -17.21
N GLY A 36 38.04 -1.17 -17.80
CA GLY A 36 37.09 -0.07 -17.93
C GLY A 36 35.87 -0.43 -18.76
N THR A 37 35.99 -1.24 -19.79
CA THR A 37 34.85 -1.70 -20.62
C THR A 37 33.93 -2.61 -19.84
N ALA A 38 34.44 -3.57 -19.08
CA ALA A 38 33.63 -4.43 -18.19
C ALA A 38 32.94 -3.61 -17.10
N ALA A 39 33.58 -2.58 -16.60
CA ALA A 39 32.97 -1.66 -15.63
C ALA A 39 31.77 -0.90 -16.22
N LEU A 40 31.89 -0.42 -17.47
CA LEU A 40 30.77 0.23 -18.17
C LEU A 40 29.59 -0.71 -18.37
N ASP A 41 29.83 -1.97 -18.70
CA ASP A 41 28.78 -2.98 -18.86
C ASP A 41 28.02 -3.24 -17.52
N LEU A 42 28.72 -3.24 -16.39
CA LEU A 42 28.12 -3.37 -15.07
C LEU A 42 27.30 -2.12 -14.70
N LEU A 43 27.81 -0.93 -15.00
CA LEU A 43 27.14 0.35 -14.75
C LEU A 43 25.85 0.51 -15.57
N LEU A 44 25.75 -0.17 -16.73
CA LEU A 44 24.49 -0.21 -17.50
C LEU A 44 23.41 -1.08 -16.84
N LYS A 45 23.81 -2.13 -16.11
CA LYS A 45 22.90 -3.13 -15.55
C LYS A 45 22.53 -2.86 -14.09
N HIS A 46 23.42 -2.24 -13.33
CA HIS A 46 23.30 -2.07 -11.88
C HIS A 46 23.38 -0.59 -11.50
N GLU A 47 22.62 -0.23 -10.46
CA GLU A 47 22.83 1.05 -9.76
C GLU A 47 23.99 0.88 -8.78
N VAL A 48 24.95 1.82 -8.82
CA VAL A 48 26.18 1.77 -8.04
C VAL A 48 26.22 2.98 -7.11
N ALA A 49 26.48 2.73 -5.84
CA ALA A 49 26.57 3.78 -4.81
C ALA A 49 27.98 4.38 -4.66
N LEU A 50 29.01 3.64 -5.06
CA LEU A 50 30.41 4.05 -5.01
C LEU A 50 31.20 3.26 -6.07
N ALA A 51 32.09 3.92 -6.79
CA ALA A 51 33.07 3.28 -7.66
C ALA A 51 34.49 3.47 -7.09
N ILE A 52 35.23 2.36 -6.97
CA ILE A 52 36.64 2.34 -6.58
C ILE A 52 37.43 1.93 -7.83
N LEU A 53 38.20 2.87 -8.38
CA LEU A 53 38.87 2.73 -9.67
C LEU A 53 40.38 2.75 -9.53
N ASP A 54 41.07 1.75 -10.08
CA ASP A 54 42.50 1.87 -10.28
C ASP A 54 42.79 2.90 -11.38
N VAL A 55 43.80 3.74 -11.16
CA VAL A 55 44.20 4.76 -12.13
C VAL A 55 44.93 4.12 -13.30
N ASN A 56 45.81 3.16 -13.04
CA ASN A 56 46.77 2.65 -14.03
C ASN A 56 46.29 1.30 -14.61
N MET A 57 45.33 1.36 -15.50
CA MET A 57 44.81 0.19 -16.21
C MET A 57 45.18 0.25 -17.72
N PRO A 58 45.41 -0.90 -18.39
CA PRO A 58 45.64 -0.95 -19.81
C PRO A 58 44.37 -0.60 -20.60
N VAL A 59 44.57 -0.07 -21.83
CA VAL A 59 43.51 0.29 -22.81
C VAL A 59 42.68 1.49 -22.38
N MET A 60 42.08 1.47 -21.17
CA MET A 60 41.29 2.56 -20.60
C MET A 60 41.71 2.75 -19.14
N ASN A 61 42.33 3.89 -18.86
CA ASN A 61 42.74 4.22 -17.50
C ASN A 61 41.53 4.68 -16.63
N GLY A 62 41.74 4.74 -15.31
CA GLY A 62 40.65 5.08 -14.37
C GLY A 62 40.07 6.49 -14.59
N PHE A 63 40.87 7.46 -15.06
CA PHE A 63 40.41 8.82 -15.35
C PHE A 63 39.55 8.87 -16.63
N GLU A 64 39.87 8.08 -17.64
CA GLU A 64 39.07 7.96 -18.86
C GLU A 64 37.71 7.31 -18.53
N LEU A 65 37.72 6.24 -17.72
CA LEU A 65 36.49 5.61 -17.24
C LEU A 65 35.64 6.61 -16.45
N ALA A 66 36.22 7.36 -15.52
CA ALA A 66 35.51 8.38 -14.76
C ALA A 66 34.91 9.47 -15.66
N SER A 67 35.62 9.91 -16.68
CA SER A 67 35.12 10.89 -17.66
C SER A 67 33.90 10.38 -18.41
N LEU A 68 33.92 9.10 -18.83
CA LEU A 68 32.74 8.44 -19.43
C LEU A 68 31.57 8.32 -18.46
N MET A 69 31.84 7.98 -17.21
CA MET A 69 30.80 7.95 -16.15
C MET A 69 30.17 9.34 -15.95
N ARG A 70 30.95 10.42 -15.97
CA ARG A 70 30.42 11.79 -15.83
C ARG A 70 29.64 12.25 -17.05
N GLY A 71 29.96 11.76 -18.23
CA GLY A 71 29.25 12.04 -19.49
C GLY A 71 27.85 11.39 -19.56
N SER A 72 27.56 10.43 -18.71
CA SER A 72 26.25 9.73 -18.69
C SER A 72 25.37 10.23 -17.54
N PRO A 73 24.12 10.67 -17.81
CA PRO A 73 23.19 11.10 -16.75
C PRO A 73 22.94 10.02 -15.68
N ARG A 74 23.02 8.75 -16.05
CA ARG A 74 22.80 7.61 -15.15
C ARG A 74 23.92 7.42 -14.13
N THR A 75 25.15 7.74 -14.49
CA THR A 75 26.34 7.47 -13.68
C THR A 75 27.08 8.72 -13.24
N SER A 76 26.69 9.90 -13.73
CA SER A 76 27.34 11.17 -13.44
C SER A 76 27.39 11.54 -11.96
N HIS A 77 26.43 11.03 -11.18
CA HIS A 77 26.30 11.29 -9.73
C HIS A 77 27.05 10.27 -8.86
N VAL A 78 27.56 9.17 -9.42
CA VAL A 78 28.24 8.11 -8.65
C VAL A 78 29.57 8.65 -8.11
N PRO A 79 29.79 8.64 -6.78
CA PRO A 79 31.06 9.04 -6.20
C PRO A 79 32.19 8.08 -6.61
N ILE A 80 33.40 8.61 -6.81
CA ILE A 80 34.54 7.85 -7.29
C ILE A 80 35.70 8.04 -6.32
N ILE A 81 36.29 6.92 -5.88
CA ILE A 81 37.56 6.88 -5.15
C ILE A 81 38.62 6.29 -6.12
N PHE A 82 39.69 7.02 -6.39
CA PHE A 82 40.81 6.51 -7.16
C PHE A 82 41.84 5.81 -6.28
N LEU A 83 42.36 4.69 -6.78
CA LEU A 83 43.52 4.01 -6.22
C LEU A 83 44.74 4.32 -7.13
N THR A 84 45.84 4.86 -6.57
CA THR A 84 47.03 5.24 -7.35
C THR A 84 48.35 4.80 -6.67
N ALA A 85 49.36 4.50 -7.45
CA ALA A 85 50.69 4.09 -6.95
C ALA A 85 51.61 5.26 -6.58
N SER A 86 51.37 6.48 -7.06
CA SER A 86 52.33 7.59 -6.97
C SER A 86 51.68 8.92 -6.58
N ALA A 87 52.36 9.66 -5.68
CA ALA A 87 52.01 11.04 -5.37
C ALA A 87 52.36 12.02 -6.52
N GLU A 88 53.22 11.65 -7.44
CA GLU A 88 53.54 12.45 -8.65
C GLU A 88 52.42 12.41 -9.70
N ASP A 89 51.63 11.35 -9.74
CA ASP A 89 50.35 11.39 -10.43
C ASP A 89 49.35 12.38 -9.77
N ALA A 90 49.65 12.88 -8.58
CA ALA A 90 48.91 13.94 -7.90
C ALA A 90 48.93 15.29 -8.63
N SER A 91 49.91 15.59 -9.47
CA SER A 91 49.87 16.74 -10.38
C SER A 91 48.83 16.56 -11.50
N ARG A 92 48.50 15.33 -11.85
CA ARG A 92 47.33 14.92 -12.61
C ARG A 92 46.06 14.87 -11.75
N THR A 93 46.19 14.96 -10.42
CA THR A 93 45.11 14.96 -9.40
C THR A 93 44.14 16.10 -9.66
N PHE A 94 44.61 17.25 -10.16
CA PHE A 94 43.74 18.37 -10.55
C PHE A 94 42.74 17.97 -11.65
N ARG A 95 43.16 17.14 -12.61
CA ARG A 95 42.24 16.56 -13.62
C ARG A 95 41.26 15.55 -13.04
N GLY A 96 41.59 14.85 -11.96
CA GLY A 96 40.72 13.93 -11.28
C GLY A 96 39.60 14.61 -10.53
N TYR A 97 39.85 15.78 -9.89
CA TYR A 97 38.79 16.60 -9.30
C TYR A 97 37.87 17.21 -10.37
N GLU A 98 38.39 17.62 -11.52
CA GLU A 98 37.58 18.02 -12.68
C GLU A 98 36.74 16.85 -13.24
N ALA A 99 37.25 15.61 -13.13
CA ALA A 99 36.49 14.39 -13.44
C ALA A 99 35.50 13.98 -12.33
N GLY A 100 35.36 14.79 -11.28
CA GLY A 100 34.37 14.56 -10.20
C GLY A 100 34.78 13.49 -9.18
N ALA A 101 36.07 13.22 -9.00
CA ALA A 101 36.56 12.36 -7.91
C ALA A 101 36.19 12.96 -6.58
N VAL A 102 35.79 12.10 -5.65
CA VAL A 102 35.51 12.47 -4.25
C VAL A 102 36.77 12.31 -3.43
N ASP A 103 37.65 11.34 -3.82
CA ASP A 103 38.85 11.04 -3.05
C ASP A 103 39.90 10.24 -3.81
N PHE A 104 41.14 10.23 -3.28
CA PHE A 104 42.30 9.46 -3.73
C PHE A 104 42.90 8.65 -2.59
N LEU A 105 43.26 7.40 -2.86
CA LEU A 105 43.98 6.54 -1.93
C LEU A 105 45.27 6.02 -2.61
N TYR A 106 46.37 6.08 -1.87
CA TYR A 106 47.67 5.61 -2.36
C TYR A 106 47.87 4.13 -2.08
N LYS A 107 48.38 3.39 -3.05
CA LYS A 107 48.81 2.00 -2.86
C LYS A 107 50.20 1.96 -2.16
N PRO A 108 50.39 1.13 -1.09
CA PRO A 108 49.45 0.15 -0.56
C PRO A 108 48.32 0.81 0.24
N VAL A 109 47.09 0.40 -0.05
CA VAL A 109 45.88 0.99 0.57
C VAL A 109 45.76 0.61 2.03
N ASP A 110 45.64 1.57 2.92
CA ASP A 110 45.35 1.33 4.34
C ASP A 110 43.92 0.80 4.49
N PRO A 111 43.77 -0.42 5.06
CA PRO A 111 42.48 -1.05 5.23
C PRO A 111 41.47 -0.24 6.07
N LEU A 112 41.95 0.45 7.11
CA LEU A 112 41.09 1.23 8.01
C LEU A 112 40.57 2.48 7.31
N ILE A 113 41.43 3.15 6.55
CA ILE A 113 41.08 4.36 5.80
C ILE A 113 40.06 4.01 4.70
N LEU A 114 40.31 2.95 3.93
CA LEU A 114 39.38 2.54 2.88
C LEU A 114 38.01 2.16 3.44
N ARG A 115 37.96 1.33 4.48
CA ARG A 115 36.70 0.96 5.14
C ARG A 115 35.94 2.18 5.63
N SER A 116 36.60 3.09 6.34
CA SER A 116 35.96 4.31 6.87
C SER A 116 35.34 5.16 5.74
N LYS A 117 36.03 5.30 4.61
CA LYS A 117 35.53 6.05 3.45
C LYS A 117 34.33 5.34 2.80
N VAL A 118 34.42 4.04 2.59
CA VAL A 118 33.33 3.23 2.04
C VAL A 118 32.10 3.28 2.93
N ASP A 119 32.28 3.22 4.26
CA ASP A 119 31.18 3.29 5.23
C ASP A 119 30.36 4.57 5.10
N VAL A 120 31.00 5.70 4.87
CA VAL A 120 30.31 6.98 4.65
C VAL A 120 29.36 6.91 3.44
N PHE A 121 29.84 6.36 2.32
CA PHE A 121 29.02 6.27 1.10
C PHE A 121 27.91 5.24 1.22
N VAL A 122 28.16 4.12 1.91
CA VAL A 122 27.12 3.13 2.18
C VAL A 122 26.01 3.71 3.06
N GLN A 123 26.38 4.41 4.14
CA GLN A 123 25.39 5.10 5.00
C GLN A 123 24.62 6.17 4.23
N LEU A 124 25.31 6.95 3.38
CA LEU A 124 24.66 7.99 2.57
C LEU A 124 23.61 7.37 1.63
N GLU A 125 23.94 6.28 0.94
CA GLU A 125 23.01 5.60 0.04
C GLU A 125 21.84 4.98 0.80
N GLN A 126 22.09 4.36 1.95
CA GLN A 126 21.04 3.82 2.83
C GLN A 126 20.08 4.92 3.31
N HIS A 127 20.61 6.06 3.74
CA HIS A 127 19.78 7.21 4.14
C HIS A 127 18.98 7.78 2.97
N LYS A 128 19.59 7.92 1.79
CA LYS A 128 18.92 8.37 0.57
C LYS A 128 17.73 7.47 0.20
N ARG A 129 17.91 6.14 0.27
CA ARG A 129 16.83 5.16 0.02
C ARG A 129 15.72 5.28 1.06
N LEU A 130 16.06 5.42 2.34
CA LEU A 130 15.09 5.59 3.42
C LEU A 130 14.25 6.87 3.23
N VAL A 131 14.89 7.99 2.91
CA VAL A 131 14.21 9.27 2.67
C VAL A 131 13.30 9.18 1.44
N ALA A 132 13.75 8.51 0.36
CA ALA A 132 12.92 8.30 -0.83
C ALA A 132 11.67 7.46 -0.52
N GLU A 133 11.80 6.40 0.26
CA GLU A 133 10.68 5.56 0.71
C GLU A 133 9.69 6.34 1.59
N GLN A 134 10.21 7.12 2.54
CA GLN A 134 9.37 7.98 3.39
C GLN A 134 8.63 9.05 2.59
N LEU A 135 9.30 9.66 1.61
CA LEU A 135 8.68 10.66 0.73
C LEU A 135 7.56 10.04 -0.12
N GLN A 136 7.78 8.84 -0.66
CA GLN A 136 6.78 8.12 -1.42
C GLN A 136 5.55 7.78 -0.57
N THR A 137 5.78 7.26 0.64
CA THR A 137 4.70 6.96 1.59
C THR A 137 3.91 8.21 1.96
N THR A 138 4.61 9.32 2.23
CA THR A 138 3.97 10.59 2.59
C THR A 138 3.15 11.15 1.43
N ARG A 139 3.63 11.05 0.18
CA ARG A 139 2.87 11.46 -1.01
C ARG A 139 1.59 10.65 -1.17
N GLN A 140 1.68 9.33 -1.03
CA GLN A 140 0.50 8.45 -1.11
C GLN A 140 -0.55 8.80 -0.04
N LEU A 141 -0.11 9.10 1.18
CA LEU A 141 -1.01 9.54 2.25
C LEU A 141 -1.67 10.89 1.94
N LEU A 142 -0.92 11.83 1.37
CA LEU A 142 -1.43 13.14 0.99
C LEU A 142 -2.48 13.03 -0.13
N GLU A 143 -2.17 12.29 -1.19
CA GLU A 143 -3.09 12.04 -2.31
C GLU A 143 -4.39 11.37 -1.83
N ALA A 144 -4.29 10.37 -0.95
CA ALA A 144 -5.45 9.73 -0.34
C ALA A 144 -6.29 10.72 0.49
N ASN A 145 -5.64 11.62 1.24
CA ASN A 145 -6.32 12.63 2.05
C ASN A 145 -7.01 13.70 1.18
N GLU A 146 -6.35 14.17 0.11
CA GLU A 146 -6.94 15.13 -0.84
C GLU A 146 -8.17 14.54 -1.54
N MET A 147 -8.08 13.28 -2.00
CA MET A 147 -9.19 12.56 -2.60
C MET A 147 -10.35 12.41 -1.62
N LEU A 148 -10.04 12.08 -0.36
CA LEU A 148 -11.02 11.98 0.73
C LEU A 148 -11.76 13.32 0.91
N MET A 149 -11.04 14.44 0.97
CA MET A 149 -11.64 15.76 1.11
C MET A 149 -12.50 16.18 -0.07
N ALA A 150 -12.09 15.84 -1.29
CA ALA A 150 -12.86 16.14 -2.51
C ALA A 150 -14.18 15.37 -2.55
N VAL A 151 -14.15 14.06 -2.27
CA VAL A 151 -15.35 13.19 -2.22
C VAL A 151 -16.28 13.66 -1.11
N LEU A 152 -15.76 13.99 0.07
CA LEU A 152 -16.53 14.53 1.19
C LEU A 152 -17.28 15.82 0.83
N GLY A 153 -16.58 16.76 0.21
CA GLY A 153 -17.17 18.04 -0.17
C GLY A 153 -18.34 17.89 -1.14
N HIS A 154 -18.27 16.94 -2.06
CA HIS A 154 -19.32 16.66 -3.03
C HIS A 154 -20.47 15.85 -2.43
N ASP A 155 -20.15 14.72 -1.79
CA ASP A 155 -21.17 13.75 -1.37
C ASP A 155 -21.94 14.16 -0.12
N LEU A 156 -21.37 15.04 0.72
CA LEU A 156 -22.12 15.67 1.81
C LEU A 156 -22.97 16.85 1.34
N ARG A 157 -22.53 17.59 0.31
CA ARG A 157 -23.29 18.75 -0.19
C ARG A 157 -24.63 18.33 -0.81
N THR A 158 -24.67 17.21 -1.50
CA THR A 158 -25.89 16.71 -2.16
C THR A 158 -27.02 16.42 -1.18
N PRO A 159 -26.87 15.55 -0.14
CA PRO A 159 -27.94 15.30 0.83
C PRO A 159 -28.24 16.52 1.70
N LEU A 160 -27.25 17.37 1.99
CA LEU A 160 -27.47 18.62 2.73
C LEU A 160 -28.34 19.57 1.91
N GLY A 161 -28.07 19.73 0.61
CA GLY A 161 -28.92 20.51 -0.30
C GLY A 161 -30.36 19.99 -0.37
N ALA A 162 -30.54 18.67 -0.37
CA ALA A 162 -31.86 18.06 -0.33
C ALA A 162 -32.62 18.35 1.00
N VAL A 163 -31.90 18.35 2.12
CA VAL A 163 -32.49 18.74 3.44
C VAL A 163 -32.90 20.20 3.44
N LEU A 164 -32.02 21.10 2.98
CA LEU A 164 -32.29 22.55 2.93
C LEU A 164 -33.48 22.86 2.01
N ALA A 165 -33.49 22.34 0.78
CA ALA A 165 -34.60 22.53 -0.15
C ALA A 165 -35.94 21.98 0.39
N SER A 166 -35.88 20.84 1.08
CA SER A 166 -37.06 20.26 1.73
C SER A 166 -37.57 21.08 2.90
N ALA A 167 -36.66 21.66 3.68
CA ALA A 167 -37.01 22.56 4.78
C ALA A 167 -37.62 23.88 4.25
N GLU A 168 -37.03 24.47 3.20
CA GLU A 168 -37.58 25.66 2.56
C GLU A 168 -39.00 25.43 1.99
N TYR A 169 -39.24 24.24 1.39
CA TYR A 169 -40.57 23.87 0.91
C TYR A 169 -41.58 23.85 2.06
N LEU A 170 -41.25 23.21 3.20
CA LEU A 170 -42.12 23.17 4.37
C LEU A 170 -42.39 24.55 4.98
N MET A 171 -41.42 25.46 4.91
CA MET A 171 -41.59 26.84 5.40
C MET A 171 -42.55 27.64 4.51
N ARG A 172 -42.60 27.36 3.20
CA ARG A 172 -43.52 28.04 2.23
C ARG A 172 -44.92 27.49 2.27
N ASP A 173 -45.10 26.19 2.48
CA ASP A 173 -46.38 25.51 2.49
C ASP A 173 -46.46 24.49 3.64
N PRO A 174 -46.67 24.97 4.91
CA PRO A 174 -46.71 24.12 6.09
C PRO A 174 -47.88 23.13 6.14
N SER A 175 -48.97 23.43 5.43
CA SER A 175 -50.20 22.63 5.39
C SER A 175 -50.36 21.80 4.12
N GLY A 176 -49.33 21.77 3.24
CA GLY A 176 -49.34 21.07 1.97
C GLY A 176 -49.54 19.57 2.07
N THR A 177 -50.21 19.00 1.09
CA THR A 177 -50.52 17.56 1.01
C THR A 177 -49.25 16.66 0.91
N GLN A 178 -48.08 17.25 0.71
CA GLN A 178 -46.78 16.52 0.56
C GLN A 178 -45.91 16.57 1.83
N THR A 179 -46.40 17.12 2.94
CA THR A 179 -45.60 17.29 4.17
C THR A 179 -44.95 15.99 4.65
N ALA A 180 -45.65 14.87 4.61
CA ALA A 180 -45.12 13.56 5.00
C ALA A 180 -44.00 13.08 4.08
N ALA A 181 -44.13 13.28 2.74
CA ALA A 181 -43.13 12.91 1.77
C ALA A 181 -41.85 13.77 1.89
N VAL A 182 -42.00 15.05 2.18
CA VAL A 182 -40.89 15.99 2.40
C VAL A 182 -40.17 15.67 3.70
N ALA A 183 -40.89 15.38 4.78
CA ALA A 183 -40.30 14.94 6.05
C ALA A 183 -39.52 13.60 5.89
N ALA A 184 -40.07 12.65 5.12
CA ALA A 184 -39.39 11.40 4.81
C ALA A 184 -38.08 11.63 4.03
N ARG A 185 -38.04 12.60 3.10
CA ARG A 185 -36.85 13.01 2.35
C ARG A 185 -35.79 13.63 3.25
N ILE A 186 -36.18 14.51 4.17
CA ILE A 186 -35.29 15.07 5.18
C ILE A 186 -34.67 13.95 6.02
N LYS A 187 -35.50 13.06 6.57
CA LYS A 187 -35.05 11.92 7.39
C LYS A 187 -34.07 11.03 6.63
N SER A 188 -34.38 10.64 5.40
CA SER A 188 -33.51 9.78 4.59
C SER A 188 -32.16 10.43 4.26
N SER A 189 -32.16 11.73 3.92
CA SER A 189 -30.93 12.48 3.66
C SER A 189 -30.07 12.67 4.91
N SER A 190 -30.68 12.94 6.06
CA SER A 190 -29.98 13.04 7.35
C SER A 190 -29.34 11.71 7.76
N LEU A 191 -30.06 10.59 7.60
CA LEU A 191 -29.53 9.25 7.87
C LEU A 191 -28.38 8.89 6.92
N ARG A 192 -28.44 9.33 5.65
CA ARG A 192 -27.35 9.14 4.71
C ARG A 192 -26.10 9.91 5.16
N MET A 193 -26.23 11.18 5.54
CA MET A 193 -25.11 11.97 6.05
C MET A 193 -24.51 11.36 7.32
N ALA A 194 -25.34 10.91 8.27
CA ALA A 194 -24.85 10.26 9.47
C ALA A 194 -24.01 9.00 9.18
N ARG A 195 -24.46 8.17 8.23
CA ARG A 195 -23.68 7.00 7.75
C ARG A 195 -22.36 7.40 7.12
N MET A 196 -22.33 8.43 6.28
CA MET A 196 -21.10 8.92 5.65
C MET A 196 -20.09 9.41 6.70
N VAL A 197 -20.55 10.22 7.66
CA VAL A 197 -19.68 10.70 8.76
C VAL A 197 -19.13 9.53 9.56
N HIS A 198 -19.95 8.52 9.86
CA HIS A 198 -19.50 7.34 10.58
C HIS A 198 -18.44 6.54 9.81
N GLN A 199 -18.64 6.33 8.51
CA GLN A 199 -17.66 5.66 7.65
C GLN A 199 -16.32 6.40 7.62
N LEU A 200 -16.33 7.72 7.61
CA LEU A 200 -15.14 8.56 7.62
C LEU A 200 -14.36 8.51 8.93
N LEU A 201 -15.07 8.62 10.06
CA LEU A 201 -14.46 8.51 11.38
C LEU A 201 -13.79 7.14 11.54
N ASN A 202 -14.41 6.10 11.02
CA ASN A 202 -13.85 4.76 11.05
C ASN A 202 -12.63 4.62 10.15
N LEU A 203 -12.67 5.18 8.92
CA LEU A 203 -11.51 5.21 8.04
C LEU A 203 -10.34 5.97 8.65
N ALA A 204 -10.59 7.16 9.23
CA ALA A 204 -9.56 7.95 9.90
C ALA A 204 -8.91 7.20 11.08
N ARG A 205 -9.73 6.46 11.85
CA ARG A 205 -9.22 5.60 12.93
C ARG A 205 -8.34 4.46 12.40
N LEU A 206 -8.74 3.82 11.29
CA LEU A 206 -8.01 2.72 10.66
C LEU A 206 -6.68 3.17 10.02
N GLN A 207 -6.62 4.39 9.45
CA GLN A 207 -5.42 4.95 8.82
C GLN A 207 -4.40 5.48 9.82
N GLY A 208 -4.83 5.93 11.00
CA GLY A 208 -3.94 6.54 12.00
C GLY A 208 -2.95 5.59 12.67
N GLY A 209 -2.91 4.30 12.33
CA GLY A 209 -1.98 3.29 12.88
C GLY A 209 -2.05 3.10 14.41
N ARG A 210 -2.95 3.82 15.08
CA ARG A 210 -3.11 3.84 16.55
C ARG A 210 -4.20 2.90 17.06
N LEU A 211 -4.93 2.25 16.14
CA LEU A 211 -6.00 1.34 16.52
C LEU A 211 -5.39 0.01 17.00
N ARG A 212 -5.44 -0.23 18.31
CA ARG A 212 -5.15 -1.55 18.87
C ARG A 212 -6.43 -2.36 18.86
N LEU A 213 -6.38 -3.57 18.31
CA LEU A 213 -7.50 -4.51 18.35
C LEU A 213 -7.89 -4.78 19.81
N GLN A 214 -9.18 -4.67 20.10
CA GLN A 214 -9.76 -5.09 21.38
C GLN A 214 -10.38 -6.48 21.18
N THR A 215 -9.54 -7.49 21.12
CA THR A 215 -9.96 -8.86 20.87
C THR A 215 -10.66 -9.45 22.10
N ARG A 216 -11.75 -10.18 21.87
CA ARG A 216 -12.50 -10.97 22.86
C ARG A 216 -13.01 -12.25 22.24
N GLN A 217 -13.36 -13.21 23.08
CA GLN A 217 -14.04 -14.42 22.62
C GLN A 217 -15.38 -14.03 21.98
N LEU A 218 -15.60 -14.48 20.78
CA LEU A 218 -16.74 -14.11 19.94
C LEU A 218 -17.20 -15.31 19.11
N GLU A 219 -18.49 -15.52 19.03
CA GLU A 219 -19.11 -16.44 18.08
C GLU A 219 -19.54 -15.66 16.83
N LEU A 220 -18.85 -15.88 15.72
CA LEU A 220 -19.06 -15.12 14.48
C LEU A 220 -20.48 -15.31 13.92
N ALA A 221 -21.06 -16.49 14.07
CA ALA A 221 -22.44 -16.76 13.62
C ALA A 221 -23.45 -15.90 14.37
N THR A 222 -23.29 -15.72 15.67
CA THR A 222 -24.16 -14.86 16.48
C THR A 222 -24.01 -13.40 16.08
N LEU A 223 -22.78 -12.92 15.85
CA LEU A 223 -22.55 -11.57 15.35
C LEU A 223 -23.20 -11.35 13.98
N CYS A 224 -23.04 -12.29 13.03
CA CYS A 224 -23.64 -12.17 11.69
C CYS A 224 -25.17 -12.13 11.74
N ARG A 225 -25.83 -12.94 12.60
CA ARG A 225 -27.28 -12.88 12.79
C ARG A 225 -27.71 -11.53 13.32
N ALA A 226 -27.03 -11.03 14.36
CA ALA A 226 -27.36 -9.72 14.94
C ALA A 226 -27.17 -8.57 13.94
N VAL A 227 -26.14 -8.62 13.08
CA VAL A 227 -25.97 -7.65 11.99
C VAL A 227 -27.13 -7.74 10.99
N VAL A 228 -27.54 -8.94 10.57
CA VAL A 228 -28.66 -9.12 9.62
C VAL A 228 -29.97 -8.63 10.24
N ASP A 229 -30.20 -8.87 11.53
CA ASP A 229 -31.39 -8.39 12.25
C ASP A 229 -31.48 -6.86 12.27
N GLU A 230 -30.34 -6.12 12.28
CA GLU A 230 -30.34 -4.65 12.18
C GLU A 230 -30.92 -4.15 10.85
N PHE A 231 -30.80 -4.94 9.78
CA PHE A 231 -31.39 -4.60 8.48
C PHE A 231 -32.91 -4.94 8.41
N SER A 232 -33.49 -5.58 9.42
CA SER A 232 -34.90 -5.94 9.45
C SER A 232 -35.79 -4.69 9.27
N GLY A 233 -36.71 -4.76 8.31
CA GLY A 233 -37.55 -3.62 7.92
C GLY A 233 -36.93 -2.73 6.81
N THR A 234 -35.72 -3.02 6.37
CA THR A 234 -35.18 -2.42 5.12
C THR A 234 -35.70 -3.20 3.91
N ALA A 235 -35.98 -2.52 2.82
CA ALA A 235 -36.43 -3.19 1.58
C ALA A 235 -35.41 -4.23 1.13
N GLY A 236 -35.86 -5.48 0.98
CA GLY A 236 -35.02 -6.61 0.57
C GLY A 236 -34.34 -7.37 1.69
N SER A 237 -34.54 -7.02 2.97
CA SER A 237 -33.98 -7.75 4.10
C SER A 237 -34.54 -9.18 4.25
N GLU A 238 -35.78 -9.39 3.79
CA GLU A 238 -36.42 -10.70 3.74
C GLU A 238 -35.71 -11.73 2.85
N ARG A 239 -34.77 -11.27 2.02
CA ARG A 239 -33.99 -12.10 1.10
C ARG A 239 -32.68 -12.62 1.70
N ILE A 240 -32.35 -12.22 2.93
CA ILE A 240 -31.08 -12.57 3.57
C ILE A 240 -31.24 -13.86 4.35
N ALA A 241 -30.50 -14.88 3.97
CA ALA A 241 -30.41 -16.14 4.71
C ALA A 241 -29.04 -16.25 5.41
N VAL A 242 -29.04 -16.69 6.67
CA VAL A 242 -27.80 -16.91 7.44
C VAL A 242 -27.69 -18.41 7.73
N ALA A 243 -26.58 -19.00 7.31
CA ALA A 243 -26.23 -20.39 7.57
C ALA A 243 -24.88 -20.48 8.27
N ALA A 244 -24.79 -21.36 9.28
CA ALA A 244 -23.55 -21.61 9.99
C ALA A 244 -23.31 -23.11 10.14
N ARG A 245 -22.06 -23.56 10.02
CA ARG A 245 -21.62 -24.91 10.26
C ARG A 245 -20.30 -24.96 11.00
N GLY A 246 -20.10 -26.03 11.75
CA GLY A 246 -18.91 -26.20 12.58
C GLY A 246 -18.84 -25.23 13.74
N ASP A 247 -17.67 -25.14 14.37
CA ASP A 247 -17.39 -24.21 15.44
C ASP A 247 -17.02 -22.82 14.90
N THR A 248 -17.82 -21.79 15.19
CA THR A 248 -17.63 -20.43 14.68
C THR A 248 -17.01 -19.47 15.72
N HIS A 249 -16.42 -20.00 16.80
CA HIS A 249 -15.77 -19.21 17.84
C HIS A 249 -14.33 -18.82 17.44
N GLY A 250 -13.93 -17.65 17.92
CA GLY A 250 -12.57 -17.13 17.81
C GLY A 250 -12.33 -15.89 18.65
N GLU A 251 -11.12 -15.38 18.63
CA GLU A 251 -10.71 -14.22 19.39
C GLU A 251 -10.55 -13.01 18.45
N TRP A 252 -11.53 -12.12 18.43
CA TRP A 252 -11.59 -11.00 17.50
C TRP A 252 -12.17 -9.72 18.14
N ASP A 253 -11.98 -8.60 17.45
CA ASP A 253 -12.62 -7.32 17.78
C ASP A 253 -14.04 -7.29 17.21
N ALA A 254 -15.03 -7.37 18.10
CA ALA A 254 -16.42 -7.49 17.72
C ALA A 254 -16.95 -6.26 16.98
N ASP A 255 -16.52 -5.06 17.37
CA ASP A 255 -17.03 -3.80 16.80
C ASP A 255 -16.50 -3.61 15.35
N LEU A 256 -15.23 -3.95 15.12
CA LEU A 256 -14.65 -3.94 13.80
C LEU A 256 -15.24 -5.02 12.89
N LEU A 257 -15.45 -6.25 13.40
CA LEU A 257 -16.11 -7.29 12.60
C LEU A 257 -17.57 -6.97 12.33
N TRP A 258 -18.30 -6.39 13.29
CA TRP A 258 -19.65 -5.88 13.05
C TRP A 258 -19.68 -4.95 11.83
N GLN A 259 -18.76 -3.99 11.80
CA GLN A 259 -18.65 -3.05 10.69
C GLN A 259 -18.34 -3.74 9.36
N ALA A 260 -17.40 -4.70 9.37
CA ALA A 260 -17.04 -5.43 8.16
C ALA A 260 -18.22 -6.24 7.60
N VAL A 261 -18.93 -6.97 8.45
CA VAL A 261 -20.13 -7.75 8.08
C VAL A 261 -21.24 -6.84 7.59
N SER A 262 -21.52 -5.72 8.31
CA SER A 262 -22.51 -4.73 7.90
C SER A 262 -22.22 -4.14 6.52
N ASN A 263 -20.95 -3.83 6.22
CA ASN A 263 -20.55 -3.35 4.90
C ASN A 263 -20.77 -4.41 3.81
N LEU A 264 -20.46 -5.68 4.06
CA LEU A 264 -20.68 -6.76 3.10
C LEU A 264 -22.19 -7.00 2.84
N VAL A 265 -23.01 -7.04 3.89
CA VAL A 265 -24.47 -7.20 3.78
C VAL A 265 -25.09 -6.01 3.05
N SER A 266 -24.71 -4.79 3.42
CA SER A 266 -25.17 -3.56 2.76
C SER A 266 -24.78 -3.56 1.27
N ASN A 267 -23.59 -4.01 0.95
CA ASN A 267 -23.14 -4.12 -0.45
C ASN A 267 -24.00 -5.12 -1.23
N ALA A 268 -24.27 -6.30 -0.66
CA ALA A 268 -25.13 -7.31 -1.27
C ALA A 268 -26.57 -6.82 -1.50
N LEU A 269 -27.14 -6.04 -0.56
CA LEU A 269 -28.46 -5.43 -0.68
C LEU A 269 -28.52 -4.38 -1.79
N HIS A 270 -27.45 -3.57 -1.95
CA HIS A 270 -27.44 -2.45 -2.90
C HIS A 270 -27.08 -2.87 -4.33
N HIS A 271 -26.17 -3.84 -4.48
CA HIS A 271 -25.63 -4.26 -5.78
C HIS A 271 -26.20 -5.58 -6.27
N GLY A 272 -26.81 -6.37 -5.38
CA GLY A 272 -27.49 -7.60 -5.75
C GLY A 272 -28.76 -7.33 -6.58
N GLU A 273 -29.19 -8.33 -7.33
CA GLU A 273 -30.45 -8.29 -8.07
C GLU A 273 -31.65 -8.08 -7.13
N PRO A 274 -32.67 -7.27 -7.52
CA PRO A 274 -33.80 -6.93 -6.65
C PRO A 274 -34.54 -8.12 -6.04
N ASN A 275 -34.61 -9.25 -6.79
CA ASN A 275 -35.30 -10.47 -6.36
C ASN A 275 -34.36 -11.63 -6.04
N GLY A 276 -33.02 -11.39 -6.07
CA GLY A 276 -32.02 -12.41 -5.79
C GLY A 276 -31.86 -12.67 -4.30
N THR A 277 -31.61 -13.91 -3.90
CA THR A 277 -31.31 -14.30 -2.52
C THR A 277 -29.90 -13.81 -2.15
N ILE A 278 -29.75 -13.34 -0.91
CA ILE A 278 -28.45 -13.01 -0.30
C ILE A 278 -28.18 -14.09 0.74
N VAL A 279 -27.03 -14.72 0.67
CA VAL A 279 -26.65 -15.79 1.60
C VAL A 279 -25.40 -15.39 2.37
N VAL A 280 -25.49 -15.47 3.70
CA VAL A 280 -24.36 -15.27 4.64
C VAL A 280 -24.01 -16.63 5.22
N GLU A 281 -22.93 -17.23 4.76
CA GLU A 281 -22.45 -18.53 5.20
C GLU A 281 -21.26 -18.38 6.12
N ILE A 282 -21.28 -19.05 7.27
CA ILE A 282 -20.19 -19.10 8.21
C ILE A 282 -19.72 -20.55 8.34
N ASP A 283 -18.47 -20.81 7.98
CA ASP A 283 -17.87 -22.13 8.01
C ASP A 283 -16.73 -22.17 9.05
N GLY A 284 -16.97 -22.89 10.11
CA GLY A 284 -16.05 -23.14 11.19
C GLY A 284 -15.52 -24.57 11.26
N GLU A 285 -15.57 -25.35 10.18
CA GLU A 285 -15.05 -26.72 10.19
C GLU A 285 -13.51 -26.80 10.29
N ALA A 286 -12.82 -25.77 9.81
CA ALA A 286 -11.36 -25.72 9.90
C ALA A 286 -10.90 -25.38 11.33
N ALA A 287 -9.91 -26.13 11.86
CA ALA A 287 -9.43 -25.98 13.24
C ALA A 287 -8.80 -24.61 13.54
N HIS A 288 -8.17 -23.96 12.55
CA HIS A 288 -7.36 -22.75 12.78
C HIS A 288 -7.98 -21.45 12.23
N ARG A 289 -9.06 -21.53 11.48
CA ARG A 289 -9.71 -20.41 10.84
C ARG A 289 -11.22 -20.59 10.75
N VAL A 290 -11.91 -19.47 10.61
CA VAL A 290 -13.33 -19.42 10.28
C VAL A 290 -13.46 -18.66 8.96
N CYS A 291 -14.30 -19.18 8.06
CA CYS A 291 -14.58 -18.55 6.77
C CYS A 291 -15.99 -17.96 6.79
N LEU A 292 -16.12 -16.69 6.42
CA LEU A 292 -17.39 -16.01 6.21
C LEU A 292 -17.53 -15.74 4.72
N LYS A 293 -18.64 -16.16 4.12
CA LYS A 293 -19.00 -15.85 2.74
C LYS A 293 -20.28 -15.05 2.70
N VAL A 294 -20.29 -13.99 1.92
CA VAL A 294 -21.52 -13.24 1.60
C VAL A 294 -21.68 -13.29 0.10
N SER A 295 -22.78 -13.89 -0.34
CA SER A 295 -23.10 -14.09 -1.76
C SER A 295 -24.41 -13.42 -2.13
N ASN A 296 -24.46 -12.85 -3.34
CA ASN A 296 -25.65 -12.28 -3.94
C ASN A 296 -25.66 -12.51 -5.46
N HIS A 297 -26.84 -12.51 -6.08
CA HIS A 297 -26.98 -12.52 -7.53
C HIS A 297 -26.56 -11.16 -8.11
N GLY A 298 -25.85 -11.20 -9.24
CA GLY A 298 -25.27 -10.07 -9.94
C GLY A 298 -23.76 -10.21 -10.12
N ALA A 299 -23.26 -9.89 -11.29
CA ALA A 299 -21.84 -10.02 -11.63
C ALA A 299 -21.08 -8.73 -11.40
N ILE A 300 -19.83 -8.82 -10.94
CA ILE A 300 -18.89 -7.71 -10.91
C ILE A 300 -18.20 -7.62 -12.27
N PRO A 301 -18.21 -6.44 -12.95
CA PRO A 301 -17.50 -6.28 -14.20
C PRO A 301 -16.01 -6.60 -14.05
N PRO A 302 -15.39 -7.37 -14.98
CA PRO A 302 -13.98 -7.78 -14.87
C PRO A 302 -12.99 -6.59 -14.71
N ALA A 303 -13.31 -5.44 -15.30
CA ALA A 303 -12.50 -4.24 -15.20
C ALA A 303 -12.45 -3.65 -13.77
N VAL A 304 -13.43 -3.94 -12.91
CA VAL A 304 -13.53 -3.42 -11.55
C VAL A 304 -12.84 -4.35 -10.53
N LEU A 305 -12.74 -5.64 -10.85
CA LEU A 305 -12.19 -6.65 -9.93
C LEU A 305 -10.80 -6.31 -9.35
N PRO A 306 -9.81 -5.83 -10.14
CA PRO A 306 -8.48 -5.50 -9.62
C PRO A 306 -8.50 -4.37 -8.57
N HIS A 307 -9.46 -3.45 -8.69
CA HIS A 307 -9.55 -2.23 -7.89
C HIS A 307 -10.65 -2.28 -6.82
N LEU A 308 -11.35 -3.40 -6.70
CA LEU A 308 -12.56 -3.54 -5.91
C LEU A 308 -12.42 -3.16 -4.42
N PHE A 309 -11.23 -3.38 -3.86
CA PHE A 309 -10.89 -3.10 -2.47
C PHE A 309 -10.12 -1.78 -2.29
N GLU A 310 -9.84 -1.06 -3.36
CA GLU A 310 -9.23 0.26 -3.27
C GLU A 310 -10.25 1.27 -2.71
N ALA A 311 -9.74 2.29 -2.02
CA ALA A 311 -10.58 3.37 -1.51
C ALA A 311 -11.03 4.28 -2.66
N PHE A 312 -12.28 4.74 -2.61
CA PHE A 312 -12.81 5.76 -3.53
C PHE A 312 -12.88 5.35 -5.00
N VAL A 313 -12.94 4.06 -5.32
CA VAL A 313 -13.09 3.62 -6.71
C VAL A 313 -14.41 4.14 -7.25
N PRO A 314 -14.39 5.04 -8.28
CA PRO A 314 -15.62 5.50 -8.91
C PRO A 314 -16.24 4.33 -9.65
N ASP A 315 -17.49 4.08 -9.40
CA ASP A 315 -18.21 3.01 -10.06
C ASP A 315 -18.62 3.45 -11.48
N ALA A 316 -17.66 3.41 -12.39
CA ALA A 316 -17.86 3.82 -13.80
C ALA A 316 -18.85 2.93 -14.59
N ALA A 317 -19.31 1.83 -14.02
CA ALA A 317 -20.05 0.80 -14.74
C ALA A 317 -21.56 0.76 -14.46
N THR A 318 -22.13 1.58 -13.60
CA THR A 318 -23.59 1.53 -13.34
C THR A 318 -24.27 2.88 -13.46
N THR A 319 -25.38 2.89 -14.22
CA THR A 319 -26.29 4.02 -14.48
C THR A 319 -27.22 4.37 -13.29
N ARG A 320 -27.04 3.80 -12.10
CA ARG A 320 -27.91 4.06 -10.95
C ARG A 320 -27.28 5.06 -9.99
N PRO A 321 -28.07 6.04 -9.45
CA PRO A 321 -27.58 6.99 -8.46
C PRO A 321 -27.23 6.25 -7.17
N ARG A 322 -25.98 6.39 -6.71
CA ARG A 322 -25.41 5.64 -5.60
C ARG A 322 -25.48 6.33 -4.26
N GLY A 323 -25.57 5.51 -3.23
CA GLY A 323 -25.68 5.91 -1.85
C GLY A 323 -24.41 5.74 -0.99
N GLY A 324 -23.21 5.58 -1.56
CA GLY A 324 -22.01 5.33 -0.77
C GLY A 324 -20.71 5.91 -1.33
N LEU A 325 -19.73 6.15 -0.44
CA LEU A 325 -18.41 6.74 -0.73
C LEU A 325 -17.42 5.78 -1.42
N GLY A 326 -17.82 4.57 -1.80
CA GLY A 326 -16.90 3.55 -2.30
C GLY A 326 -15.87 3.06 -1.26
N LEU A 327 -16.15 3.26 0.04
CA LEU A 327 -15.26 2.91 1.14
C LEU A 327 -15.58 1.57 1.79
N GLY A 328 -16.78 1.01 1.58
CA GLY A 328 -17.25 -0.16 2.33
C GLY A 328 -16.31 -1.36 2.20
N LEU A 329 -15.94 -1.74 0.98
CA LEU A 329 -15.04 -2.88 0.73
C LEU A 329 -13.60 -2.60 1.15
N HIS A 330 -13.13 -1.37 1.03
CA HIS A 330 -11.83 -0.96 1.57
C HIS A 330 -11.77 -1.13 3.10
N ILE A 331 -12.82 -0.71 3.81
CA ILE A 331 -12.93 -0.92 5.26
C ILE A 331 -12.93 -2.41 5.60
N VAL A 332 -13.69 -3.23 4.86
CA VAL A 332 -13.67 -4.70 5.03
C VAL A 332 -12.25 -5.24 4.92
N GLN A 333 -11.52 -4.87 3.87
CA GLN A 333 -10.15 -5.31 3.66
C GLN A 333 -9.23 -4.91 4.82
N LYS A 334 -9.30 -3.65 5.26
CA LYS A 334 -8.49 -3.16 6.38
C LYS A 334 -8.80 -3.87 7.70
N VAL A 335 -10.08 -4.04 8.03
CA VAL A 335 -10.50 -4.75 9.24
C VAL A 335 -10.02 -6.20 9.21
N VAL A 336 -10.19 -6.89 8.09
CA VAL A 336 -9.75 -8.29 7.93
C VAL A 336 -8.23 -8.41 8.02
N GLN A 337 -7.47 -7.50 7.39
CA GLN A 337 -6.01 -7.45 7.50
C GLN A 337 -5.52 -7.20 8.93
N MET A 338 -6.18 -6.32 9.69
CA MET A 338 -5.86 -6.11 11.11
C MET A 338 -6.04 -7.40 11.92
N HIS A 339 -7.05 -8.22 11.60
CA HIS A 339 -7.26 -9.55 12.18
C HIS A 339 -6.36 -10.63 11.57
N ARG A 340 -5.36 -10.27 10.73
CA ARG A 340 -4.45 -11.18 10.02
C ARG A 340 -5.19 -12.18 9.13
N GLY A 341 -6.39 -11.84 8.71
CA GLY A 341 -7.20 -12.57 7.76
C GLY A 341 -6.95 -12.16 6.31
N SER A 342 -7.71 -12.78 5.42
CA SER A 342 -7.76 -12.41 3.99
C SER A 342 -9.20 -12.24 3.52
N VAL A 343 -9.42 -11.33 2.58
CA VAL A 343 -10.69 -11.16 1.88
C VAL A 343 -10.49 -11.23 0.38
N ARG A 344 -11.38 -11.93 -0.30
CA ARG A 344 -11.34 -12.10 -1.76
C ARG A 344 -12.76 -12.00 -2.33
N ALA A 345 -12.86 -11.42 -3.53
CA ALA A 345 -14.03 -11.55 -4.37
C ALA A 345 -13.83 -12.78 -5.27
N LEU A 346 -14.73 -13.73 -5.18
CA LEU A 346 -14.72 -14.93 -6.01
C LEU A 346 -15.80 -14.74 -7.08
N PRO A 347 -15.47 -14.62 -8.36
CA PRO A 347 -16.46 -14.68 -9.42
C PRO A 347 -16.93 -16.13 -9.52
N ASP A 348 -18.13 -16.42 -9.04
CA ASP A 348 -18.76 -17.71 -9.22
C ASP A 348 -19.75 -17.60 -10.38
N ASN A 349 -19.45 -18.35 -11.49
CA ASN A 349 -20.31 -18.56 -12.67
C ASN A 349 -21.03 -17.35 -13.27
N ALA A 350 -20.34 -16.24 -13.53
CA ALA A 350 -20.86 -15.04 -14.26
C ALA A 350 -22.20 -14.44 -13.77
N GLU A 351 -22.89 -15.08 -12.83
CA GLU A 351 -24.21 -14.67 -12.32
C GLU A 351 -24.22 -14.35 -10.82
N GLN A 352 -23.17 -14.71 -10.08
CA GLN A 352 -23.10 -14.47 -8.62
C GLN A 352 -21.81 -13.76 -8.23
N THR A 353 -21.94 -12.86 -7.27
CA THR A 353 -20.83 -12.24 -6.56
C THR A 353 -20.69 -12.91 -5.20
N VAL A 354 -19.49 -13.39 -4.87
CA VAL A 354 -19.17 -13.98 -3.57
C VAL A 354 -17.99 -13.24 -2.96
N PHE A 355 -18.18 -12.66 -1.78
CA PHE A 355 -17.10 -12.15 -0.95
C PHE A 355 -16.74 -13.19 0.11
N ALA A 356 -15.51 -13.71 0.07
CA ALA A 356 -15.01 -14.68 1.02
C ALA A 356 -13.99 -14.02 1.96
N VAL A 357 -14.26 -14.08 3.26
CA VAL A 357 -13.39 -13.58 4.35
C VAL A 357 -12.89 -14.77 5.14
N GLU A 358 -11.58 -14.91 5.28
CA GLU A 358 -10.94 -15.91 6.14
C GLU A 358 -10.34 -15.22 7.37
N LEU A 359 -10.71 -15.65 8.55
CA LEU A 359 -10.23 -15.12 9.84
C LEU A 359 -9.52 -16.22 10.63
N PRO A 360 -8.27 -16.02 11.09
CA PRO A 360 -7.65 -16.93 12.05
C PRO A 360 -8.43 -16.87 13.38
N ARG A 361 -8.57 -18.02 14.08
CA ARG A 361 -9.29 -18.07 15.35
C ARG A 361 -8.63 -17.29 16.48
N VAL A 362 -7.31 -17.13 16.41
CA VAL A 362 -6.52 -16.39 17.40
C VAL A 362 -5.66 -15.37 16.68
N VAL A 363 -5.85 -14.11 17.04
CA VAL A 363 -5.03 -13.01 16.57
C VAL A 363 -3.89 -12.80 17.57
N LYS A 364 -2.72 -13.39 17.32
CA LYS A 364 -1.54 -13.10 18.15
C LYS A 364 -1.14 -11.64 17.95
N ASN A 365 -1.31 -10.80 18.97
CA ASN A 365 -0.76 -9.45 18.96
C ASN A 365 0.76 -9.54 18.76
N ALA A 366 1.31 -8.79 17.80
CA ALA A 366 2.74 -8.58 17.74
C ALA A 366 3.14 -7.80 18.99
N ALA A 367 4.07 -8.37 19.77
CA ALA A 367 4.64 -7.75 20.95
C ALA A 367 5.42 -6.50 20.58
#